data_c26d7ac0630be40656dfba141199304c
#
_entry.id   c26d7ac0630be40656dfba141199304c
#
_cell.length_a   1.000
_cell.length_b   1.000
_cell.length_c   1.000
_cell.angle_alpha   90.00
_cell.angle_beta   90.00
_cell.angle_gamma   90.00
#
_symmetry.space_group_name_H-M   'P 1'
#
loop_
_entity.id
_entity.type
_entity.pdbx_description
1 polymer ?
#
loop_
_entity_poly.entity_id
_entity_poly.type
_entity_poly.pdbx_seq_one_letter_code
_entity_poly.pdbx_strand_id
1 'polypeptide(L)'
;DGSDSYPFEEIRYFSRQLKWGRYKNVIFPTNTPVSALPQNLIKASFTDVKDADGAKFLYEELPKLQKAMKVTVSEAIEKLFLEQKPPVNIVTLGLDYDGSLKAELEFEYDGTRVPYSKHTEKTPYVTIKKPKEDLLYWVKRNPVHEEQAYQMLLACKFAPMQTNNLALEKENAIDFYNYYIQQAGDGWKFEEKDDMSFFKLTKDPFELCADIDFSINSTDSFEVELYGRVGEEIIPFDDLYSQTLDNSKYVRIKNLGFAEIPTMDIYSLMRAFNTFDVYKNDENKYIVKTYRASCPKWKTLA
;
A
#
# COMPACT_ATOMS: atom_id res chain seq x y z
N ASP A 1 22.33 -2.96 -55.09
CA ASP A 1 20.96 -2.77 -54.55
C ASP A 1 20.63 -3.90 -53.63
N GLY A 2 20.62 -3.69 -52.34
CA GLY A 2 20.52 -4.72 -51.32
C GLY A 2 19.07 -5.22 -51.00
N SER A 3 18.31 -5.55 -52.05
CA SER A 3 16.91 -5.99 -51.91
C SER A 3 16.70 -7.51 -52.00
N ASP A 4 17.77 -8.31 -52.24
CA ASP A 4 17.59 -9.76 -52.33
C ASP A 4 17.55 -10.38 -50.95
N SER A 5 16.41 -10.95 -50.60
CA SER A 5 16.24 -11.79 -49.41
C SER A 5 16.49 -13.24 -49.77
N TYR A 6 17.41 -13.89 -49.06
CA TYR A 6 17.72 -15.30 -49.25
C TYR A 6 17.17 -16.14 -48.07
N PRO A 7 16.62 -17.35 -48.31
CA PRO A 7 16.18 -18.21 -47.22
C PRO A 7 17.38 -18.57 -46.32
N PHE A 8 17.25 -18.29 -45.02
CA PHE A 8 18.34 -18.44 -44.04
C PHE A 8 18.89 -19.86 -43.99
N GLU A 9 18.03 -20.82 -44.13
CA GLU A 9 18.32 -22.28 -44.12
C GLU A 9 19.24 -22.75 -45.24
N GLU A 10 19.21 -22.08 -46.36
CA GLU A 10 20.02 -22.41 -47.54
C GLU A 10 21.37 -21.67 -47.57
N ILE A 11 21.63 -20.82 -46.58
CA ILE A 11 22.87 -20.04 -46.49
C ILE A 11 23.97 -20.89 -45.84
N ARG A 12 25.06 -21.08 -46.52
CA ARG A 12 26.26 -21.72 -45.98
C ARG A 12 27.27 -20.70 -45.56
N TYR A 13 27.63 -20.69 -44.28
CA TYR A 13 28.65 -19.80 -43.73
C TYR A 13 30.01 -20.44 -43.78
N PHE A 14 31.04 -19.76 -44.24
CA PHE A 14 32.35 -20.34 -44.48
C PHE A 14 33.54 -19.54 -43.93
N SER A 15 33.34 -18.66 -43.01
CA SER A 15 34.43 -18.01 -42.28
C SER A 15 34.37 -18.29 -40.78
N ARG A 16 35.56 -18.30 -40.11
CA ARG A 16 35.62 -18.48 -38.64
C ARG A 16 34.82 -17.40 -37.88
N GLN A 17 34.64 -16.23 -38.47
CA GLN A 17 33.90 -15.15 -37.91
C GLN A 17 32.48 -15.03 -38.48
N LEU A 18 32.08 -16.03 -39.33
CA LEU A 18 30.76 -16.10 -39.99
C LEU A 18 30.38 -14.77 -40.71
N LYS A 19 31.40 -14.07 -41.25
CA LYS A 19 31.21 -12.78 -41.93
C LYS A 19 30.81 -12.94 -43.40
N TRP A 20 30.86 -14.14 -43.92
CA TRP A 20 30.52 -14.44 -45.31
C TRP A 20 29.54 -15.58 -45.39
N GLY A 21 28.47 -15.39 -46.14
CA GLY A 21 27.47 -16.37 -46.45
C GLY A 21 27.49 -16.72 -47.93
N ARG A 22 27.10 -17.93 -48.29
CA ARG A 22 26.88 -18.39 -49.66
C ARG A 22 25.47 -18.94 -49.79
N TYR A 23 24.74 -18.41 -50.74
CA TYR A 23 23.47 -18.99 -51.20
C TYR A 23 23.61 -19.39 -52.67
N LYS A 24 23.42 -20.66 -52.96
CA LYS A 24 23.67 -21.18 -54.33
C LYS A 24 25.05 -20.75 -54.83
N ASN A 25 25.09 -19.94 -55.89
CA ASN A 25 26.32 -19.44 -56.51
C ASN A 25 26.68 -17.98 -56.08
N VAL A 26 25.93 -17.39 -55.16
CA VAL A 26 26.15 -16.02 -54.69
C VAL A 26 26.87 -16.05 -53.35
N ILE A 27 28.01 -15.34 -53.28
CA ILE A 27 28.75 -15.08 -52.04
C ILE A 27 28.49 -13.63 -51.62
N PHE A 28 28.11 -13.42 -50.38
CA PHE A 28 27.81 -12.11 -49.85
C PHE A 28 28.39 -11.91 -48.46
N PRO A 29 28.77 -10.71 -48.07
CA PRO A 29 29.17 -10.40 -46.72
C PRO A 29 27.94 -10.39 -45.82
N THR A 30 28.08 -10.98 -44.64
CA THR A 30 27.07 -10.89 -43.58
C THR A 30 27.45 -9.75 -42.65
N ASN A 31 26.61 -8.75 -42.53
CA ASN A 31 26.87 -7.61 -41.65
C ASN A 31 26.70 -7.96 -40.17
N THR A 32 26.27 -9.16 -39.88
CA THR A 32 25.97 -9.62 -38.52
C THR A 32 26.87 -10.78 -38.14
N PRO A 33 27.66 -10.70 -37.07
CA PRO A 33 28.35 -11.86 -36.54
C PRO A 33 27.31 -12.89 -36.11
N VAL A 34 27.25 -14.05 -36.78
CA VAL A 34 26.29 -15.13 -36.45
C VAL A 34 26.49 -15.66 -35.03
N SER A 35 27.65 -15.37 -34.41
CA SER A 35 27.87 -15.58 -32.97
C SER A 35 26.94 -14.78 -32.05
N ALA A 36 26.29 -13.74 -32.55
CA ALA A 36 25.31 -12.95 -31.83
C ALA A 36 23.87 -13.51 -31.94
N LEU A 37 23.66 -14.50 -32.81
CA LEU A 37 22.35 -15.12 -32.96
C LEU A 37 22.20 -16.31 -32.00
N PRO A 38 21.04 -16.51 -31.39
CA PRO A 38 20.74 -17.71 -30.64
C PRO A 38 21.00 -18.95 -31.45
N GLN A 39 21.74 -19.94 -30.91
CA GLN A 39 22.17 -21.13 -31.66
C GLN A 39 21.02 -21.96 -32.23
N ASN A 40 19.86 -21.91 -31.59
CA ASN A 40 18.63 -22.55 -32.07
C ASN A 40 18.09 -21.93 -33.37
N LEU A 41 18.25 -20.60 -33.56
CA LEU A 41 17.87 -19.89 -34.79
C LEU A 41 18.82 -20.19 -35.96
N ILE A 42 20.06 -20.56 -35.67
CA ILE A 42 21.06 -20.89 -36.70
C ILE A 42 20.80 -22.27 -37.33
N LYS A 43 20.16 -23.17 -36.60
CA LYS A 43 19.99 -24.58 -36.96
C LYS A 43 18.60 -24.94 -37.50
N ALA A 44 17.62 -24.06 -37.36
CA ALA A 44 16.26 -24.33 -37.75
C ALA A 44 15.76 -23.36 -38.82
N SER A 45 14.97 -23.85 -39.75
CA SER A 45 14.29 -23.03 -40.74
C SER A 45 13.22 -22.12 -40.13
N PHE A 46 12.63 -22.57 -39.06
CA PHE A 46 11.74 -21.79 -38.19
C PHE A 46 11.88 -22.32 -36.75
N THR A 47 11.52 -21.48 -35.81
CA THR A 47 11.50 -21.84 -34.39
C THR A 47 10.15 -21.43 -33.82
N ASP A 48 9.43 -22.39 -33.28
CA ASP A 48 8.25 -22.12 -32.49
C ASP A 48 8.66 -21.62 -31.11
N VAL A 49 8.24 -20.41 -30.77
CA VAL A 49 8.40 -19.90 -29.42
C VAL A 49 7.17 -20.33 -28.62
N LYS A 50 7.40 -21.20 -27.62
CA LYS A 50 6.31 -21.65 -26.75
C LYS A 50 5.71 -20.45 -25.97
N ASP A 51 4.44 -20.52 -25.66
CA ASP A 51 3.73 -19.45 -24.94
C ASP A 51 4.45 -19.02 -23.66
N ALA A 52 5.03 -19.97 -22.92
CA ALA A 52 5.81 -19.68 -21.71
C ALA A 52 7.06 -18.83 -21.98
N ASP A 53 7.65 -18.93 -23.17
CA ASP A 53 8.87 -18.21 -23.56
C ASP A 53 8.56 -16.98 -24.42
N GLY A 54 7.29 -16.79 -24.81
CA GLY A 54 6.87 -15.72 -25.72
C GLY A 54 7.25 -14.35 -25.21
N ALA A 55 6.98 -14.04 -23.95
CA ALA A 55 7.34 -12.78 -23.33
C ALA A 55 8.85 -12.55 -23.33
N LYS A 56 9.65 -13.55 -22.94
CA LYS A 56 11.11 -13.47 -22.95
C LYS A 56 11.65 -13.23 -24.35
N PHE A 57 11.11 -13.95 -25.34
CA PHE A 57 11.51 -13.74 -26.72
C PHE A 57 11.24 -12.32 -27.18
N LEU A 58 10.03 -11.81 -26.96
CA LEU A 58 9.63 -10.49 -27.42
C LEU A 58 10.41 -9.34 -26.74
N TYR A 59 10.64 -9.43 -25.43
CA TYR A 59 11.28 -8.35 -24.68
C TYR A 59 12.81 -8.44 -24.60
N GLU A 60 13.39 -9.63 -24.73
CA GLU A 60 14.82 -9.80 -24.55
C GLU A 60 15.54 -10.22 -25.84
N GLU A 61 15.00 -11.19 -26.57
CA GLU A 61 15.69 -11.75 -27.72
C GLU A 61 15.42 -10.97 -29.01
N LEU A 62 14.17 -10.61 -29.27
CA LEU A 62 13.80 -9.86 -30.47
C LEU A 62 14.52 -8.50 -30.59
N PRO A 63 14.67 -7.68 -29.54
CA PRO A 63 15.46 -6.45 -29.61
C PRO A 63 16.94 -6.70 -29.90
N LYS A 64 17.53 -7.82 -29.43
CA LYS A 64 18.89 -8.20 -29.75
C LYS A 64 19.03 -8.55 -31.25
N LEU A 65 18.06 -9.29 -31.78
CA LEU A 65 18.00 -9.62 -33.18
C LEU A 65 17.84 -8.37 -34.05
N GLN A 66 16.97 -7.43 -33.67
CA GLN A 66 16.76 -6.17 -34.38
C GLN A 66 18.02 -5.27 -34.41
N LYS A 67 18.84 -5.33 -33.34
CA LYS A 67 20.15 -4.64 -33.32
C LYS A 67 21.19 -5.33 -34.21
N ALA A 68 21.10 -6.64 -34.36
CA ALA A 68 22.08 -7.45 -35.07
C ALA A 68 21.75 -7.56 -36.55
N MET A 69 20.48 -7.50 -36.94
CA MET A 69 20.04 -7.67 -38.32
C MET A 69 18.73 -6.93 -38.59
N LYS A 70 18.37 -6.75 -39.85
CA LYS A 70 17.07 -6.25 -40.25
C LYS A 70 16.02 -7.33 -40.00
N VAL A 71 15.21 -7.16 -38.96
CA VAL A 71 14.11 -8.02 -38.64
C VAL A 71 12.79 -7.36 -38.99
N THR A 72 11.99 -8.02 -39.80
CA THR A 72 10.61 -7.60 -40.08
C THR A 72 9.70 -8.28 -39.11
N VAL A 73 8.98 -7.51 -38.33
CA VAL A 73 7.98 -8.01 -37.37
C VAL A 73 6.61 -7.82 -38.01
N SER A 74 5.73 -8.81 -37.90
CA SER A 74 4.37 -8.65 -38.41
C SER A 74 3.58 -7.72 -37.48
N GLU A 75 2.64 -6.99 -38.04
CA GLU A 75 1.73 -6.11 -37.26
C GLU A 75 0.99 -6.85 -36.13
N ALA A 76 0.68 -8.14 -36.35
CA ALA A 76 0.06 -8.98 -35.32
C ALA A 76 0.96 -9.15 -34.08
N ILE A 77 2.28 -9.30 -34.29
CA ILE A 77 3.26 -9.43 -33.18
C ILE A 77 3.49 -8.07 -32.52
N GLU A 78 3.56 -6.98 -33.29
CA GLU A 78 3.71 -5.65 -32.73
C GLU A 78 2.57 -5.31 -31.77
N LYS A 79 1.36 -5.73 -32.06
CA LYS A 79 0.19 -5.56 -31.18
C LYS A 79 0.27 -6.34 -29.87
N LEU A 80 1.11 -7.37 -29.78
CA LEU A 80 1.33 -8.13 -28.52
C LEU A 80 2.22 -7.38 -27.53
N PHE A 81 2.95 -6.35 -28.00
CA PHE A 81 3.73 -5.48 -27.14
C PHE A 81 2.81 -4.41 -26.56
N LEU A 82 2.48 -4.58 -25.30
CA LEU A 82 1.76 -3.52 -24.60
C LEU A 82 2.74 -2.46 -24.10
N GLU A 83 2.35 -1.21 -24.22
CA GLU A 83 3.13 -0.10 -23.69
C GLU A 83 3.29 -0.27 -22.17
N GLN A 84 4.52 -0.11 -21.69
CA GLN A 84 4.81 -0.23 -20.26
C GLN A 84 4.30 1.03 -19.55
N LYS A 85 3.10 0.93 -18.98
CA LYS A 85 2.54 1.94 -18.08
C LYS A 85 2.88 1.59 -16.63
N PRO A 86 3.00 2.59 -15.73
CA PRO A 86 3.07 2.31 -14.31
C PRO A 86 1.86 1.48 -13.88
N PRO A 87 2.04 0.39 -13.12
CA PRO A 87 0.92 -0.39 -12.61
C PRO A 87 0.13 0.40 -11.57
N VAL A 88 -1.13 0.06 -11.40
CA VAL A 88 -1.93 0.55 -10.28
C VAL A 88 -1.60 -0.29 -9.05
N ASN A 89 -1.29 0.36 -7.93
CA ASN A 89 -1.06 -0.29 -6.65
C ASN A 89 -2.40 -0.63 -6.01
N ILE A 90 -2.67 -1.90 -5.76
CA ILE A 90 -3.89 -2.35 -5.11
C ILE A 90 -3.53 -2.84 -3.72
N VAL A 91 -4.18 -2.28 -2.72
CA VAL A 91 -4.04 -2.70 -1.33
C VAL A 91 -5.38 -3.24 -0.84
N THR A 92 -5.44 -4.53 -0.62
CA THR A 92 -6.62 -5.17 -0.04
C THR A 92 -6.46 -5.20 1.47
N LEU A 93 -7.37 -4.52 2.17
CA LEU A 93 -7.39 -4.39 3.62
C LEU A 93 -8.31 -5.43 4.24
N GLY A 94 -7.87 -6.05 5.32
CA GLY A 94 -8.63 -7.01 6.10
C GLY A 94 -8.26 -6.94 7.58
N LEU A 95 -8.95 -7.73 8.39
CA LEU A 95 -8.66 -7.87 9.83
C LEU A 95 -7.87 -9.14 10.08
N ASP A 96 -6.87 -9.08 10.94
CA ASP A 96 -6.22 -10.26 11.50
C ASP A 96 -6.96 -10.72 12.77
N TYR A 97 -6.66 -11.93 13.24
CA TYR A 97 -7.31 -12.55 14.43
C TYR A 97 -7.15 -11.74 15.70
N ASP A 98 -6.07 -10.97 15.83
CA ASP A 98 -5.80 -10.09 16.98
C ASP A 98 -6.46 -8.71 16.84
N GLY A 99 -7.15 -8.45 15.73
CA GLY A 99 -7.78 -7.18 15.40
C GLY A 99 -6.81 -6.12 14.86
N SER A 100 -5.60 -6.50 14.46
CA SER A 100 -4.71 -5.65 13.69
C SER A 100 -5.19 -5.52 12.24
N LEU A 101 -4.79 -4.44 11.56
CA LEU A 101 -5.07 -4.23 10.15
C LEU A 101 -4.10 -5.06 9.32
N LYS A 102 -4.64 -5.93 8.48
CA LYS A 102 -3.89 -6.71 7.50
C LYS A 102 -3.99 -6.07 6.14
N ALA A 103 -2.90 -6.02 5.40
CA ALA A 103 -2.85 -5.52 4.03
C ALA A 103 -2.18 -6.53 3.10
N GLU A 104 -2.78 -6.72 1.93
CA GLU A 104 -2.24 -7.50 0.82
C GLU A 104 -1.93 -6.54 -0.32
N LEU A 105 -0.67 -6.49 -0.79
CA LEU A 105 -0.22 -5.61 -1.87
C LEU A 105 -0.18 -6.37 -3.18
N GLU A 106 -0.91 -5.86 -4.16
CA GLU A 106 -0.94 -6.36 -5.53
C GLU A 106 -0.71 -5.20 -6.52
N PHE A 107 -0.36 -5.56 -7.75
CA PHE A 107 -0.16 -4.61 -8.84
C PHE A 107 -1.04 -4.97 -10.03
N GLU A 108 -1.77 -4.01 -10.54
CA GLU A 108 -2.62 -4.21 -11.72
C GLU A 108 -1.91 -3.71 -12.98
N TYR A 109 -1.63 -4.64 -13.88
CA TYR A 109 -1.08 -4.39 -15.21
C TYR A 109 -2.16 -4.67 -16.25
N ASP A 110 -2.72 -3.62 -16.85
CA ASP A 110 -3.75 -3.70 -17.90
C ASP A 110 -4.90 -4.67 -17.55
N GLY A 111 -5.43 -4.54 -16.32
CA GLY A 111 -6.53 -5.36 -15.80
C GLY A 111 -6.13 -6.71 -15.21
N THR A 112 -4.86 -7.08 -15.23
CA THR A 112 -4.36 -8.33 -14.61
C THR A 112 -3.61 -8.01 -13.32
N ARG A 113 -4.03 -8.63 -12.21
CA ARG A 113 -3.42 -8.46 -10.89
C ARG A 113 -2.33 -9.48 -10.64
N VAL A 114 -1.25 -9.03 -10.09
CA VAL A 114 -0.13 -9.86 -9.63
C VAL A 114 0.28 -9.44 -8.21
N PRO A 115 0.52 -10.40 -7.31
CA PRO A 115 0.95 -10.08 -5.97
C PRO A 115 2.37 -9.50 -5.96
N TYR A 116 2.66 -8.68 -4.95
CA TYR A 116 4.03 -8.27 -4.67
C TYR A 116 4.91 -9.49 -4.39
N SER A 117 6.11 -9.46 -4.93
CA SER A 117 7.13 -10.49 -4.67
C SER A 117 8.51 -9.86 -4.63
N LYS A 118 9.31 -10.21 -3.62
CA LYS A 118 10.73 -9.85 -3.55
C LYS A 118 11.57 -10.48 -4.67
N HIS A 119 11.02 -11.48 -5.38
CA HIS A 119 11.69 -12.25 -6.42
C HIS A 119 11.03 -12.07 -7.78
N THR A 120 10.81 -10.80 -8.16
CA THR A 120 10.21 -10.46 -9.46
C THR A 120 11.05 -10.93 -10.65
N GLU A 121 12.35 -11.16 -10.44
CA GLU A 121 13.24 -11.74 -11.46
C GLU A 121 12.81 -13.14 -11.92
N LYS A 122 12.08 -13.89 -11.09
CA LYS A 122 11.55 -15.22 -11.44
C LYS A 122 10.30 -15.14 -12.33
N THR A 123 9.56 -14.06 -12.25
CA THR A 123 8.35 -13.81 -13.05
C THR A 123 8.34 -12.38 -13.59
N PRO A 124 9.27 -12.04 -14.50
CA PRO A 124 9.49 -10.68 -14.94
C PRO A 124 8.39 -10.14 -15.88
N TYR A 125 7.47 -11.01 -16.29
CA TYR A 125 6.39 -10.66 -17.22
C TYR A 125 5.03 -11.05 -16.66
N VAL A 126 4.03 -10.22 -16.94
CA VAL A 126 2.62 -10.50 -16.69
C VAL A 126 1.95 -10.93 -17.99
N THR A 127 1.28 -12.06 -17.98
CA THR A 127 0.47 -12.53 -19.11
C THR A 127 -0.93 -11.96 -18.98
N ILE A 128 -1.36 -11.25 -20.01
CA ILE A 128 -2.67 -10.60 -20.06
C ILE A 128 -3.53 -11.30 -21.09
N LYS A 129 -4.71 -11.76 -20.67
CA LYS A 129 -5.72 -12.34 -21.53
C LYS A 129 -6.89 -11.36 -21.66
N LYS A 130 -7.08 -10.79 -22.84
CA LYS A 130 -8.23 -9.91 -23.07
C LYS A 130 -9.51 -10.72 -23.31
N PRO A 131 -10.65 -10.27 -22.76
CA PRO A 131 -11.93 -10.90 -23.04
C PRO A 131 -12.21 -10.92 -24.56
N LYS A 132 -12.65 -12.06 -25.08
CA LYS A 132 -13.01 -12.27 -26.50
C LYS A 132 -11.83 -12.30 -27.50
N GLU A 133 -10.60 -12.33 -27.05
CA GLU A 133 -9.42 -12.51 -27.88
C GLU A 133 -8.71 -13.81 -27.48
N ASP A 134 -8.36 -14.64 -28.48
CA ASP A 134 -7.57 -15.87 -28.24
C ASP A 134 -6.05 -15.59 -28.16
N LEU A 135 -5.67 -14.33 -28.16
CA LEU A 135 -4.28 -13.90 -28.10
C LEU A 135 -3.86 -13.64 -26.64
N LEU A 136 -2.63 -14.02 -26.33
CA LEU A 136 -1.97 -13.65 -25.08
C LEU A 136 -1.10 -12.42 -25.30
N TYR A 137 -1.24 -11.46 -24.44
CA TYR A 137 -0.42 -10.25 -24.38
C TYR A 137 0.52 -10.33 -23.21
N TRP A 138 1.65 -9.63 -23.29
CA TRP A 138 2.61 -9.60 -22.20
C TRP A 138 3.01 -8.17 -21.87
N VAL A 139 3.14 -7.89 -20.57
CA VAL A 139 3.70 -6.65 -20.05
C VAL A 139 4.88 -6.99 -19.15
N LYS A 140 5.96 -6.26 -19.29
CA LYS A 140 7.09 -6.39 -18.39
C LYS A 140 6.77 -5.73 -17.05
N ARG A 141 7.01 -6.45 -15.96
CA ARG A 141 6.85 -5.90 -14.60
C ARG A 141 7.81 -4.74 -14.38
N ASN A 142 7.42 -3.84 -13.50
CA ASN A 142 8.26 -2.71 -13.05
C ASN A 142 8.71 -2.95 -11.60
N PRO A 143 9.78 -3.72 -11.36
CA PRO A 143 10.21 -4.08 -10.00
C PRO A 143 10.61 -2.87 -9.17
N VAL A 144 11.08 -1.78 -9.80
CA VAL A 144 11.43 -0.55 -9.08
C VAL A 144 10.18 0.12 -8.52
N HIS A 145 9.12 0.24 -9.33
CA HIS A 145 7.84 0.79 -8.88
C HIS A 145 7.20 -0.09 -7.80
N GLU A 146 7.22 -1.41 -7.99
CA GLU A 146 6.66 -2.37 -7.03
C GLU A 146 7.38 -2.28 -5.67
N GLU A 147 8.71 -2.20 -5.68
CA GLU A 147 9.50 -2.04 -4.46
C GLU A 147 9.24 -0.68 -3.79
N GLN A 148 9.13 0.39 -4.57
CA GLN A 148 8.78 1.72 -4.02
C GLN A 148 7.42 1.71 -3.32
N ALA A 149 6.41 1.09 -3.92
CA ALA A 149 5.10 0.96 -3.32
C ALA A 149 5.13 0.14 -2.01
N TYR A 150 5.88 -0.96 -1.99
CA TYR A 150 6.10 -1.74 -0.79
C TYR A 150 6.79 -0.93 0.32
N GLN A 151 7.84 -0.18 -0.01
CA GLN A 151 8.55 0.67 0.94
C GLN A 151 7.67 1.81 1.48
N MET A 152 6.74 2.35 0.69
CA MET A 152 5.76 3.32 1.17
C MET A 152 4.85 2.74 2.24
N LEU A 153 4.37 1.50 2.09
CA LEU A 153 3.60 0.84 3.15
C LEU A 153 4.43 0.60 4.41
N LEU A 154 5.70 0.21 4.28
CA LEU A 154 6.59 0.10 5.44
C LEU A 154 6.81 1.45 6.12
N ALA A 155 6.91 2.54 5.37
CA ALA A 155 6.99 3.90 5.93
C ALA A 155 5.71 4.30 6.69
N CYS A 156 4.56 3.75 6.33
CA CYS A 156 3.31 3.85 7.09
C CYS A 156 3.27 2.92 8.31
N LYS A 157 4.40 2.32 8.70
CA LYS A 157 4.61 1.43 9.85
C LYS A 157 4.03 0.03 9.71
N PHE A 158 3.65 -0.38 8.51
CA PHE A 158 3.32 -1.78 8.28
C PHE A 158 4.53 -2.69 8.53
N ALA A 159 4.32 -3.79 9.21
CA ALA A 159 5.31 -4.83 9.45
C ALA A 159 5.08 -6.02 8.52
N PRO A 160 6.14 -6.58 7.88
CA PRO A 160 5.99 -7.77 7.06
C PRO A 160 5.62 -8.99 7.91
N MET A 161 4.66 -9.78 7.42
CA MET A 161 4.29 -11.07 7.99
C MET A 161 5.07 -12.21 7.31
N GLN A 162 4.96 -13.42 7.86
CA GLN A 162 5.59 -14.63 7.25
C GLN A 162 5.01 -14.96 5.87
N THR A 163 3.77 -14.62 5.63
CA THR A 163 3.11 -14.58 4.31
C THR A 163 3.43 -13.25 3.64
N ASN A 164 3.21 -13.12 2.32
CA ASN A 164 3.42 -11.84 1.60
C ASN A 164 2.49 -10.70 2.06
N ASN A 165 1.94 -10.81 3.24
CA ASN A 165 1.04 -9.85 3.84
C ASN A 165 1.81 -8.89 4.75
N LEU A 166 1.18 -7.76 5.02
CA LEU A 166 1.64 -6.74 5.93
C LEU A 166 0.63 -6.59 7.08
N ALA A 167 1.11 -6.32 8.28
CA ALA A 167 0.26 -6.05 9.43
C ALA A 167 0.55 -4.65 10.01
N LEU A 168 -0.47 -4.02 10.55
CA LEU A 168 -0.37 -2.72 11.18
C LEU A 168 -1.11 -2.72 12.52
N GLU A 169 -0.42 -2.32 13.59
CA GLU A 169 -0.98 -2.26 14.94
C GLU A 169 -2.12 -1.25 15.05
N LYS A 170 -3.01 -1.46 16.04
CA LYS A 170 -4.30 -0.77 16.16
C LYS A 170 -4.26 0.75 16.00
N GLU A 171 -3.40 1.46 16.72
CA GLU A 171 -3.33 2.93 16.64
C GLU A 171 -2.85 3.42 15.28
N ASN A 172 -1.78 2.78 14.78
CA ASN A 172 -1.26 3.10 13.45
C ASN A 172 -2.27 2.72 12.35
N ALA A 173 -3.12 1.70 12.58
CA ALA A 173 -4.20 1.34 11.67
C ALA A 173 -5.29 2.41 11.59
N ILE A 174 -5.63 3.04 12.72
CA ILE A 174 -6.56 4.18 12.74
C ILE A 174 -5.98 5.35 11.96
N ASP A 175 -4.70 5.72 12.22
CA ASP A 175 -4.00 6.77 11.48
C ASP A 175 -3.98 6.46 9.97
N PHE A 176 -3.62 5.23 9.59
CA PHE A 176 -3.55 4.82 8.20
C PHE A 176 -4.90 4.93 7.50
N TYR A 177 -5.95 4.37 8.12
CA TYR A 177 -7.28 4.30 7.54
C TYR A 177 -7.91 5.70 7.34
N ASN A 178 -7.73 6.60 8.32
CA ASN A 178 -8.38 7.91 8.28
C ASN A 178 -7.58 8.99 7.58
N TYR A 179 -6.26 8.88 7.53
CA TYR A 179 -5.40 9.95 6.98
C TYR A 179 -4.61 9.51 5.76
N TYR A 180 -3.91 8.35 5.80
CA TYR A 180 -3.02 7.98 4.69
C TYR A 180 -3.78 7.54 3.45
N ILE A 181 -4.87 6.79 3.59
CA ILE A 181 -5.69 6.36 2.44
C ILE A 181 -6.22 7.57 1.66
N GLN A 182 -6.65 8.62 2.37
CA GLN A 182 -7.19 9.83 1.75
C GLN A 182 -6.14 10.69 1.04
N GLN A 183 -4.88 10.56 1.43
CA GLN A 183 -3.75 11.27 0.83
C GLN A 183 -3.06 10.49 -0.29
N ALA A 184 -3.43 9.24 -0.49
CA ALA A 184 -2.89 8.41 -1.55
C ALA A 184 -3.31 8.99 -2.92
N GLY A 185 -2.35 9.10 -3.84
CA GLY A 185 -2.60 9.60 -5.19
C GLY A 185 -3.33 8.59 -6.07
N ASP A 186 -3.66 9.00 -7.31
CA ASP A 186 -4.45 8.23 -8.28
C ASP A 186 -3.83 6.86 -8.65
N GLY A 187 -2.55 6.64 -8.35
CA GLY A 187 -1.86 5.35 -8.55
C GLY A 187 -2.19 4.28 -7.51
N TRP A 188 -3.02 4.58 -6.51
CA TRP A 188 -3.38 3.66 -5.43
C TRP A 188 -4.89 3.37 -5.42
N LYS A 189 -5.22 2.09 -5.19
CA LYS A 189 -6.58 1.63 -4.99
C LYS A 189 -6.65 0.79 -3.72
N PHE A 190 -7.55 1.16 -2.82
CA PHE A 190 -7.78 0.44 -1.57
C PHE A 190 -9.10 -0.32 -1.68
N GLU A 191 -9.07 -1.61 -1.35
CA GLU A 191 -10.22 -2.50 -1.35
C GLU A 191 -10.40 -3.08 0.05
N GLU A 192 -11.60 -3.05 0.57
CA GLU A 192 -11.94 -3.60 1.89
C GLU A 192 -12.48 -5.01 1.73
N LYS A 193 -11.86 -5.98 2.41
CA LYS A 193 -12.29 -7.37 2.44
C LYS A 193 -13.23 -7.64 3.61
N ASP A 194 -13.02 -6.92 4.70
CA ASP A 194 -13.82 -6.98 5.91
C ASP A 194 -14.45 -5.61 6.20
N ASP A 195 -15.36 -5.53 7.17
CA ASP A 195 -15.90 -4.25 7.62
C ASP A 195 -14.84 -3.45 8.38
N MET A 196 -14.34 -2.40 7.75
CA MET A 196 -13.35 -1.49 8.31
C MET A 196 -13.95 -0.32 9.10
N SER A 197 -15.27 -0.27 9.28
CA SER A 197 -15.93 0.79 10.06
C SER A 197 -15.37 0.89 11.49
N PHE A 198 -14.86 -0.21 11.98
CA PHE A 198 -14.18 -0.33 13.26
C PHE A 198 -12.96 0.60 13.42
N PHE A 199 -12.22 0.93 12.33
CA PHE A 199 -11.08 1.85 12.37
C PHE A 199 -11.47 3.31 12.09
N LYS A 200 -12.72 3.60 11.78
CA LYS A 200 -13.16 4.96 11.49
C LYS A 200 -13.11 5.84 12.73
N LEU A 201 -12.65 7.06 12.52
CA LEU A 201 -12.83 8.11 13.51
C LEU A 201 -14.27 8.64 13.41
N THR A 202 -14.90 8.82 14.56
CA THR A 202 -16.20 9.50 14.62
C THR A 202 -16.07 10.95 14.18
N LYS A 203 -17.14 11.47 13.61
CA LYS A 203 -17.26 12.90 13.28
C LYS A 203 -17.84 13.72 14.43
N ASP A 204 -18.38 13.03 15.43
CA ASP A 204 -18.94 13.69 16.60
C ASP A 204 -17.81 14.31 17.42
N PRO A 205 -17.97 15.56 17.86
CA PRO A 205 -16.95 16.23 18.65
C PRO A 205 -16.77 15.53 19.99
N PHE A 206 -15.54 15.46 20.45
CA PHE A 206 -15.22 15.02 21.80
C PHE A 206 -15.36 16.20 22.75
N GLU A 207 -16.21 16.08 23.77
CA GLU A 207 -16.43 17.10 24.77
C GLU A 207 -16.00 16.59 26.14
N LEU A 208 -15.20 17.37 26.87
CA LEU A 208 -14.98 17.14 28.31
C LEU A 208 -16.10 17.85 29.07
N CYS A 209 -16.84 17.10 29.87
CA CYS A 209 -18.00 17.58 30.61
C CYS A 209 -17.75 17.47 32.12
N ALA A 210 -18.43 18.32 32.87
CA ALA A 210 -18.41 18.34 34.33
C ALA A 210 -19.80 18.57 34.86
N ASP A 211 -20.31 17.65 35.68
CA ASP A 211 -21.52 17.86 36.46
C ASP A 211 -21.13 18.26 37.87
N ILE A 212 -21.71 19.38 38.35
CA ILE A 212 -21.37 19.97 39.64
C ILE A 212 -22.56 19.82 40.55
N ASP A 213 -22.40 19.15 41.68
CA ASP A 213 -23.42 18.99 42.71
C ASP A 213 -23.06 19.81 43.97
N PHE A 214 -23.92 20.81 44.26
CA PHE A 214 -23.81 21.68 45.42
C PHE A 214 -24.68 21.20 46.58
N SER A 215 -25.39 20.05 46.46
CA SER A 215 -26.38 19.56 47.44
C SER A 215 -25.76 18.89 48.68
N ILE A 216 -24.45 18.87 48.76
CA ILE A 216 -23.76 18.20 49.88
C ILE A 216 -23.83 19.10 51.12
N ASN A 217 -24.09 18.46 52.24
CA ASN A 217 -24.25 18.99 53.58
C ASN A 217 -23.05 19.79 54.16
N SER A 218 -22.10 20.21 53.32
CA SER A 218 -20.96 21.02 53.72
C SER A 218 -20.98 22.35 52.96
N THR A 219 -21.00 23.43 53.66
CA THR A 219 -20.90 24.82 53.14
C THR A 219 -19.56 25.11 52.47
N ASP A 220 -18.60 24.18 52.60
CA ASP A 220 -17.18 24.40 52.29
C ASP A 220 -16.64 23.61 51.07
N SER A 221 -17.47 22.77 50.46
CA SER A 221 -17.08 21.93 49.30
C SER A 221 -18.27 21.56 48.45
N PHE A 222 -17.97 21.24 47.18
CA PHE A 222 -18.93 20.66 46.21
C PHE A 222 -18.31 19.48 45.49
N GLU A 223 -19.15 18.61 44.97
CA GLU A 223 -18.77 17.47 44.18
C GLU A 223 -18.74 17.81 42.71
N VAL A 224 -17.75 17.21 41.99
CA VAL A 224 -17.64 17.33 40.55
C VAL A 224 -17.49 15.91 39.97
N GLU A 225 -18.39 15.54 39.10
CA GLU A 225 -18.28 14.37 38.25
C GLU A 225 -17.75 14.78 36.89
N LEU A 226 -16.64 14.15 36.47
CA LEU A 226 -16.02 14.42 35.17
C LEU A 226 -16.23 13.26 34.24
N TYR A 227 -16.49 13.57 32.99
CA TYR A 227 -16.61 12.56 31.94
C TYR A 227 -16.28 13.14 30.54
N GLY A 228 -15.94 12.27 29.61
CA GLY A 228 -15.93 12.58 28.19
C GLY A 228 -17.28 12.26 27.58
N ARG A 229 -17.71 13.04 26.61
CA ARG A 229 -18.90 12.78 25.81
C ARG A 229 -18.57 12.83 24.33
N VAL A 230 -19.06 11.82 23.58
CA VAL A 230 -18.96 11.75 22.13
C VAL A 230 -20.33 11.31 21.61
N GLY A 231 -21.09 12.24 21.00
CA GLY A 231 -22.48 11.99 20.69
C GLY A 231 -23.30 11.70 21.93
N GLU A 232 -23.89 10.49 22.01
CA GLU A 232 -24.66 10.02 23.19
C GLU A 232 -23.85 9.17 24.16
N GLU A 233 -22.63 8.79 23.80
CA GLU A 233 -21.77 7.93 24.63
C GLU A 233 -21.02 8.74 25.68
N ILE A 234 -21.02 8.23 26.90
CA ILE A 234 -20.33 8.81 28.06
C ILE A 234 -19.15 7.91 28.42
N ILE A 235 -17.99 8.53 28.57
CA ILE A 235 -16.73 7.85 28.90
C ILE A 235 -16.28 8.38 30.26
N PRO A 236 -16.11 7.51 31.29
CA PRO A 236 -15.59 7.92 32.58
C PRO A 236 -14.24 8.63 32.45
N PHE A 237 -14.08 9.72 33.20
CA PHE A 237 -12.83 10.50 33.13
C PHE A 237 -11.60 9.71 33.53
N ASP A 238 -11.72 8.78 34.46
CA ASP A 238 -10.60 7.94 34.91
C ASP A 238 -10.08 7.02 33.79
N ASP A 239 -10.99 6.52 32.97
CA ASP A 239 -10.62 5.70 31.81
C ASP A 239 -9.86 6.54 30.78
N LEU A 240 -10.31 7.77 30.54
CA LEU A 240 -9.64 8.71 29.65
C LEU A 240 -8.26 9.09 30.18
N TYR A 241 -8.18 9.40 31.48
CA TYR A 241 -6.92 9.75 32.11
C TYR A 241 -5.91 8.62 32.08
N SER A 242 -6.36 7.39 32.37
CA SER A 242 -5.53 6.19 32.29
C SER A 242 -4.99 5.98 30.87
N GLN A 243 -5.85 6.07 29.85
CA GLN A 243 -5.44 5.96 28.46
C GLN A 243 -4.46 7.06 28.05
N THR A 244 -4.66 8.28 28.58
CA THR A 244 -3.73 9.40 28.34
C THR A 244 -2.35 9.12 28.95
N LEU A 245 -2.28 8.52 30.14
CA LEU A 245 -1.02 8.10 30.76
C LEU A 245 -0.32 7.00 29.95
N ASP A 246 -1.07 6.10 29.33
CA ASP A 246 -0.57 5.06 28.43
C ASP A 246 -0.16 5.61 27.04
N ASN A 247 -0.24 6.94 26.83
CA ASN A 247 0.01 7.63 25.58
C ASN A 247 -0.91 7.20 24.42
N SER A 248 -2.09 6.67 24.71
CA SER A 248 -3.10 6.35 23.70
C SER A 248 -3.66 7.63 23.08
N LYS A 249 -3.69 7.68 21.75
CA LYS A 249 -4.26 8.81 21.00
C LYS A 249 -5.77 8.71 20.85
N TYR A 250 -6.30 7.50 20.90
CA TYR A 250 -7.68 7.21 20.55
C TYR A 250 -8.38 6.42 21.65
N VAL A 251 -9.63 6.75 21.88
CA VAL A 251 -10.54 5.97 22.73
C VAL A 251 -11.60 5.30 21.86
N ARG A 252 -11.91 4.06 22.17
CA ARG A 252 -12.96 3.32 21.47
C ARG A 252 -14.34 3.78 21.95
N ILE A 253 -15.17 4.16 20.98
CA ILE A 253 -16.56 4.54 21.22
C ILE A 253 -17.45 3.41 20.74
N LYS A 254 -18.35 2.94 21.61
CA LYS A 254 -19.26 1.85 21.30
C LYS A 254 -20.11 2.23 20.07
N ASN A 255 -20.14 1.35 19.05
CA ASN A 255 -20.88 1.53 17.81
C ASN A 255 -20.47 2.72 16.89
N LEU A 256 -19.49 3.55 17.29
CA LEU A 256 -19.08 4.74 16.53
C LEU A 256 -17.62 4.65 16.02
N GLY A 257 -16.87 3.60 16.38
CA GLY A 257 -15.46 3.48 16.04
C GLY A 257 -14.53 4.08 17.09
N PHE A 258 -13.73 5.07 16.72
CA PHE A 258 -12.79 5.71 17.64
C PHE A 258 -13.02 7.22 17.68
N ALA A 259 -12.63 7.84 18.81
CA ALA A 259 -12.53 9.28 18.95
C ALA A 259 -11.11 9.65 19.39
N GLU A 260 -10.63 10.82 18.97
CA GLU A 260 -9.34 11.34 19.40
C GLU A 260 -9.43 11.87 20.83
N ILE A 261 -8.52 11.44 21.71
CA ILE A 261 -8.49 11.86 23.11
C ILE A 261 -7.95 13.29 23.19
N PRO A 262 -8.64 14.26 23.83
CA PRO A 262 -8.16 15.62 24.02
C PRO A 262 -7.07 15.65 25.12
N THR A 263 -5.94 15.03 24.85
CA THR A 263 -4.85 14.77 25.81
C THR A 263 -4.36 16.03 26.50
N MET A 264 -4.24 17.16 25.77
CA MET A 264 -3.77 18.42 26.34
C MET A 264 -4.75 19.02 27.35
N ASP A 265 -6.05 18.87 27.09
CA ASP A 265 -7.10 19.38 27.98
C ASP A 265 -7.18 18.54 29.25
N ILE A 266 -7.06 17.19 29.12
CA ILE A 266 -7.00 16.26 30.24
C ILE A 266 -5.80 16.58 31.14
N TYR A 267 -4.60 16.76 30.59
CA TYR A 267 -3.42 17.15 31.37
C TYR A 267 -3.58 18.51 32.05
N SER A 268 -4.17 19.47 31.34
CA SER A 268 -4.42 20.80 31.88
C SER A 268 -5.37 20.75 33.06
N LEU A 269 -6.43 19.95 32.95
CA LEU A 269 -7.41 19.73 34.02
C LEU A 269 -6.78 19.04 35.23
N MET A 270 -6.00 17.97 35.03
CA MET A 270 -5.33 17.26 36.10
C MET A 270 -4.29 18.15 36.81
N ARG A 271 -3.57 19.00 36.06
CA ARG A 271 -2.65 19.99 36.65
C ARG A 271 -3.38 21.02 37.50
N ALA A 272 -4.56 21.46 37.06
CA ALA A 272 -5.40 22.36 37.85
C ALA A 272 -5.87 21.68 39.16
N PHE A 273 -6.30 20.44 39.08
CA PHE A 273 -6.72 19.65 40.25
C PHE A 273 -5.61 19.51 41.27
N ASN A 274 -4.41 19.15 40.85
CA ASN A 274 -3.24 19.08 41.73
C ASN A 274 -2.90 20.44 42.38
N THR A 275 -3.10 21.54 41.65
CA THR A 275 -2.86 22.89 42.16
C THR A 275 -3.87 23.30 43.23
N PHE A 276 -5.10 22.81 43.15
CA PHE A 276 -6.19 23.17 44.04
C PHE A 276 -6.50 22.15 45.13
N ASP A 277 -5.62 21.14 45.31
CA ASP A 277 -5.80 20.04 46.28
C ASP A 277 -7.17 19.36 46.16
N VAL A 278 -7.59 19.13 44.92
CA VAL A 278 -8.80 18.36 44.62
C VAL A 278 -8.50 16.89 44.90
N TYR A 279 -9.40 16.23 45.64
CA TYR A 279 -9.26 14.80 45.98
C TYR A 279 -10.54 14.04 45.62
N LYS A 280 -10.47 12.72 45.56
CA LYS A 280 -11.64 11.88 45.31
C LYS A 280 -12.22 11.38 46.61
N ASN A 281 -13.56 11.30 46.66
CA ASN A 281 -14.28 10.65 47.72
C ASN A 281 -14.41 9.14 47.45
N ASP A 282 -15.06 8.41 48.41
CA ASP A 282 -15.29 6.95 48.31
C ASP A 282 -16.21 6.58 47.13
N GLU A 283 -17.01 7.49 46.63
CA GLU A 283 -17.87 7.35 45.45
C GLU A 283 -17.17 7.70 44.12
N ASN A 284 -15.87 7.92 44.16
CA ASN A 284 -15.04 8.25 43.01
C ASN A 284 -15.32 9.63 42.38
N LYS A 285 -16.01 10.53 43.10
CA LYS A 285 -16.26 11.91 42.67
C LYS A 285 -15.16 12.85 43.16
N TYR A 286 -14.89 13.88 42.43
CA TYR A 286 -13.90 14.89 42.78
C TYR A 286 -14.50 15.92 43.74
N ILE A 287 -13.84 16.13 44.86
CA ILE A 287 -14.21 17.11 45.87
C ILE A 287 -13.39 18.39 45.74
N VAL A 288 -14.07 19.48 45.53
CA VAL A 288 -13.46 20.83 45.40
C VAL A 288 -13.89 21.73 46.53
N LYS A 289 -12.94 22.31 47.26
CA LYS A 289 -13.24 23.20 48.38
C LYS A 289 -13.68 24.58 47.85
N THR A 290 -14.79 25.13 48.40
CA THR A 290 -15.42 26.36 47.93
C THR A 290 -14.51 27.60 47.95
N TYR A 291 -13.63 27.71 48.96
CA TYR A 291 -12.67 28.81 49.05
C TYR A 291 -11.60 28.77 47.91
N ARG A 292 -11.40 27.60 47.30
CA ARG A 292 -10.53 27.44 46.14
C ARG A 292 -11.25 27.76 44.82
N ALA A 293 -12.55 27.53 44.75
CA ALA A 293 -13.36 27.79 43.58
C ALA A 293 -13.48 29.30 43.26
N SER A 294 -13.26 30.18 44.22
CA SER A 294 -13.23 31.64 43.99
C SER A 294 -11.95 32.17 43.34
N CYS A 295 -10.97 31.29 43.07
CA CYS A 295 -9.73 31.67 42.39
C CYS A 295 -9.99 32.04 40.93
N PRO A 296 -9.48 33.20 40.43
CA PRO A 296 -9.72 33.67 39.05
C PRO A 296 -9.35 32.65 37.94
N LYS A 297 -8.48 31.70 38.25
CA LYS A 297 -8.02 30.65 37.30
C LYS A 297 -9.12 29.64 36.93
N TRP A 298 -10.20 29.49 37.72
CA TRP A 298 -11.33 28.63 37.37
C TRP A 298 -12.23 29.23 36.29
N LYS A 299 -12.24 30.53 36.13
CA LYS A 299 -13.05 31.22 35.12
C LYS A 299 -12.53 31.03 33.68
N THR A 300 -11.35 30.51 33.53
CA THR A 300 -10.71 30.28 32.21
C THR A 300 -10.88 28.81 31.72
N LEU A 301 -11.45 27.94 32.52
CA LEU A 301 -11.64 26.49 32.20
C LEU A 301 -13.12 26.13 31.91
N ALA A 302 -14.03 27.11 31.98
CA ALA A 302 -15.46 26.97 31.65
C ALA A 302 -15.78 27.53 30.27
#